data_91513108456198b53c7eb36a51c1df62
#
_entry.id   91513108456198b53c7eb36a51c1df62
#
_cell.length_a   1.000
_cell.length_b   1.000
_cell.length_c   1.000
_cell.angle_alpha   90.00
_cell.angle_beta   90.00
_cell.angle_gamma   90.00
#
_symmetry.space_group_name_H-M   'P 1'
#
loop_
_entity.id
_entity.type
_entity.pdbx_description
1 polymer ?
#
loop_
_entity_poly.entity_id
_entity_poly.type
_entity_poly.pdbx_seq_one_letter_code
_entity_poly.pdbx_strand_id
1 'polypeptide(L)'
;MMMTTKSKTMKTREPNTSSSLTSSFFPTRGGRASSSSSMRTKAIDPQVALAVAQQNLSLALVLGAEGVLNSQRMPSDFIGRPDLPKLAPGIAGCATAFALINSDNDVVTPIGLAVGALACLYVIKIEFDRLNETKDDPLDWPGPKVFPGGLLVFGLLQFLTNAQGFVREM
;
A
#
# COMPACT_ATOMS: atom_id res chain seq x y z
N MET A 1 -42.91 7.32 -38.25
CA MET A 1 -41.67 8.10 -38.29
C MET A 1 -40.54 7.16 -38.09
N MET A 2 -39.96 6.66 -39.18
CA MET A 2 -38.92 5.57 -39.23
C MET A 2 -37.54 6.26 -39.23
N MET A 3 -36.70 6.00 -38.20
CA MET A 3 -35.31 6.42 -38.20
C MET A 3 -34.42 5.27 -38.63
N THR A 4 -33.81 5.41 -39.78
CA THR A 4 -32.81 4.51 -40.36
C THR A 4 -31.44 4.84 -39.79
N THR A 5 -30.83 3.89 -39.06
CA THR A 5 -29.46 3.98 -38.58
C THR A 5 -28.47 3.45 -39.62
N LYS A 6 -27.59 4.32 -40.14
CA LYS A 6 -26.47 4.00 -41.01
C LYS A 6 -25.33 3.32 -40.26
N SER A 7 -25.06 2.07 -40.60
CA SER A 7 -23.86 1.33 -40.18
C SER A 7 -22.61 1.85 -40.92
N LYS A 8 -21.59 2.24 -40.14
CA LYS A 8 -20.29 2.70 -40.64
C LYS A 8 -19.26 1.59 -40.50
N THR A 9 -18.91 0.99 -41.63
CA THR A 9 -17.90 -0.07 -41.74
C THR A 9 -16.51 0.46 -41.43
N MET A 10 -15.85 -0.10 -40.43
CA MET A 10 -14.47 0.21 -40.05
C MET A 10 -13.51 -0.71 -40.81
N LYS A 11 -12.67 -0.11 -41.67
CA LYS A 11 -11.67 -0.76 -42.51
C LYS A 11 -10.45 -1.13 -41.67
N THR A 12 -10.21 -2.41 -41.47
CA THR A 12 -9.04 -2.99 -40.82
C THR A 12 -7.79 -2.77 -41.66
N ARG A 13 -6.78 -2.15 -41.09
CA ARG A 13 -5.46 -1.90 -41.69
C ARG A 13 -4.45 -2.86 -41.08
N GLU A 14 -3.98 -3.83 -41.86
CA GLU A 14 -2.92 -4.76 -41.48
C GLU A 14 -1.57 -4.05 -41.35
N PRO A 15 -0.73 -4.37 -40.35
CA PRO A 15 0.66 -3.92 -40.33
C PRO A 15 1.56 -4.94 -41.04
N ASN A 16 2.30 -4.41 -41.96
CA ASN A 16 3.32 -5.05 -42.77
C ASN A 16 4.55 -5.42 -41.92
N THR A 17 4.83 -6.71 -41.81
CA THR A 17 6.05 -7.27 -41.18
C THR A 17 7.15 -7.33 -42.23
N SER A 18 8.19 -6.53 -42.10
CA SER A 18 9.46 -6.75 -42.78
C SER A 18 10.58 -7.02 -41.79
N SER A 19 10.95 -8.26 -41.76
CA SER A 19 12.15 -8.82 -41.09
C SER A 19 13.43 -8.35 -41.85
N SER A 20 14.39 -7.79 -41.13
CA SER A 20 15.78 -7.75 -41.57
C SER A 20 16.72 -8.22 -40.45
N LEU A 21 17.11 -9.47 -40.58
CA LEU A 21 18.24 -10.09 -39.90
C LEU A 21 19.53 -9.48 -40.47
N THR A 22 20.33 -8.79 -39.65
CA THR A 22 21.76 -8.60 -39.93
C THR A 22 22.56 -8.95 -38.66
N SER A 23 23.15 -10.12 -38.71
CA SER A 23 24.19 -10.60 -37.84
C SER A 23 25.48 -9.80 -38.07
N SER A 24 26.02 -9.15 -37.04
CA SER A 24 27.42 -8.79 -37.01
C SER A 24 28.06 -9.25 -35.71
N PHE A 25 28.74 -10.35 -35.88
CA PHE A 25 29.61 -11.00 -34.93
C PHE A 25 30.95 -10.24 -34.91
N PHE A 26 31.27 -9.47 -33.86
CA PHE A 26 32.64 -9.04 -33.56
C PHE A 26 32.99 -9.30 -32.12
N PRO A 27 34.06 -10.08 -31.87
CA PRO A 27 34.58 -10.24 -30.53
C PRO A 27 35.58 -9.11 -30.24
N THR A 28 35.24 -8.16 -29.40
CA THR A 28 36.21 -7.21 -28.84
C THR A 28 36.66 -7.66 -27.48
N ARG A 29 37.85 -8.09 -27.48
CA ARG A 29 38.93 -8.31 -26.53
C ARG A 29 38.93 -7.31 -25.35
N GLY A 30 38.86 -7.88 -24.12
CA GLY A 30 39.65 -7.52 -22.96
C GLY A 30 39.64 -6.04 -22.50
N GLY A 31 38.69 -5.70 -21.66
CA GLY A 31 38.85 -4.67 -20.66
C GLY A 31 38.61 -5.25 -19.28
N ARG A 32 39.70 -5.44 -18.55
CA ARG A 32 39.72 -5.88 -17.15
C ARG A 32 39.20 -4.72 -16.32
N ALA A 33 37.90 -4.59 -16.22
CA ALA A 33 37.26 -3.66 -15.29
C ALA A 33 37.49 -4.21 -13.89
N SER A 34 38.33 -3.51 -13.12
CA SER A 34 38.45 -3.67 -11.69
C SER A 34 37.06 -3.55 -11.08
N SER A 35 36.50 -4.67 -10.66
CA SER A 35 35.32 -4.68 -9.81
C SER A 35 35.71 -4.15 -8.44
N SER A 36 35.67 -2.83 -8.27
CA SER A 36 35.47 -2.28 -6.94
C SER A 36 34.05 -2.74 -6.54
N SER A 37 33.99 -3.82 -5.78
CA SER A 37 32.79 -4.20 -5.05
C SER A 37 32.56 -3.15 -3.96
N SER A 38 32.06 -2.00 -4.37
CA SER A 38 31.32 -1.14 -3.49
C SER A 38 30.18 -2.03 -2.98
N MET A 39 30.14 -2.30 -1.69
CA MET A 39 28.95 -2.79 -1.02
C MET A 39 27.88 -1.70 -1.19
N ARG A 40 27.26 -1.65 -2.37
CA ARG A 40 25.97 -0.97 -2.53
C ARG A 40 25.00 -1.81 -1.72
N THR A 41 24.64 -1.34 -0.54
CA THR A 41 23.38 -1.68 0.07
C THR A 41 22.35 -1.65 -1.06
N LYS A 42 21.75 -2.80 -1.34
CA LYS A 42 20.72 -2.87 -2.39
C LYS A 42 19.57 -2.00 -1.92
N ALA A 43 19.49 -0.79 -2.42
CA ALA A 43 18.31 0.05 -2.26
C ALA A 43 17.08 -0.77 -2.69
N ILE A 44 15.99 -0.63 -1.97
CA ILE A 44 14.71 -1.28 -2.32
C ILE A 44 14.38 -0.89 -3.76
N ASP A 45 13.89 -1.88 -4.53
CA ASP A 45 13.36 -1.62 -5.87
C ASP A 45 12.29 -0.50 -5.76
N PRO A 46 12.40 0.58 -6.56
CA PRO A 46 11.45 1.69 -6.53
C PRO A 46 10.00 1.27 -6.69
N GLN A 47 9.72 0.19 -7.44
CA GLN A 47 8.37 -0.37 -7.57
C GLN A 47 7.88 -0.98 -6.26
N VAL A 48 8.76 -1.64 -5.51
CA VAL A 48 8.42 -2.19 -4.19
C VAL A 48 8.20 -1.06 -3.18
N ALA A 49 9.05 -0.04 -3.18
CA ALA A 49 8.86 1.14 -2.34
C ALA A 49 7.52 1.83 -2.60
N LEU A 50 7.18 2.03 -3.88
CA LEU A 50 5.89 2.60 -4.28
C LEU A 50 4.71 1.73 -3.82
N ALA A 51 4.81 0.40 -3.96
CA ALA A 51 3.76 -0.51 -3.50
C ALA A 51 3.55 -0.40 -1.98
N VAL A 52 4.63 -0.36 -1.20
CA VAL A 52 4.56 -0.18 0.27
C VAL A 52 3.96 1.18 0.64
N ALA A 53 4.34 2.24 -0.07
CA ALA A 53 3.77 3.57 0.12
C ALA A 53 2.25 3.56 -0.12
N GLN A 54 1.80 3.00 -1.25
CA GLN A 54 0.37 2.90 -1.57
C GLN A 54 -0.42 2.08 -0.55
N GLN A 55 0.17 1.02 -0.01
CA GLN A 55 -0.45 0.24 1.06
C GLN A 55 -0.61 1.05 2.37
N ASN A 56 0.38 1.86 2.74
CA ASN A 56 0.26 2.77 3.89
C ASN A 56 -0.88 3.79 3.68
N LEU A 57 -0.98 4.36 2.48
CA LEU A 57 -2.09 5.27 2.14
C LEU A 57 -3.44 4.55 2.20
N SER A 58 -3.52 3.33 1.68
CA SER A 58 -4.74 2.52 1.70
C SER A 58 -5.19 2.22 3.14
N LEU A 59 -4.27 1.88 4.03
CA LEU A 59 -4.57 1.67 5.44
C LEU A 59 -5.10 2.97 6.09
N ALA A 60 -4.47 4.12 5.82
CA ALA A 60 -4.94 5.41 6.33
C ALA A 60 -6.36 5.73 5.86
N LEU A 61 -6.66 5.49 4.58
CA LEU A 61 -8.00 5.73 4.00
C LEU A 61 -9.06 4.80 4.58
N VAL A 62 -8.74 3.50 4.74
CA VAL A 62 -9.69 2.53 5.31
C VAL A 62 -9.97 2.84 6.78
N LEU A 63 -8.93 3.16 7.57
CA LEU A 63 -9.10 3.60 8.96
C LEU A 63 -9.95 4.86 9.08
N GLY A 64 -9.69 5.85 8.22
CA GLY A 64 -10.45 7.10 8.20
C GLY A 64 -11.90 6.88 7.82
N ALA A 65 -12.15 6.10 6.77
CA ALA A 65 -13.49 5.78 6.30
C ALA A 65 -14.29 4.98 7.35
N GLU A 66 -13.67 3.94 7.93
CA GLU A 66 -14.27 3.14 8.98
C GLU A 66 -14.58 3.99 10.21
N GLY A 67 -13.62 4.80 10.66
CA GLY A 67 -13.79 5.68 11.80
C GLY A 67 -14.98 6.65 11.62
N VAL A 68 -15.07 7.30 10.46
CA VAL A 68 -16.17 8.23 10.17
C VAL A 68 -17.51 7.51 10.03
N LEU A 69 -17.57 6.45 9.23
CA LEU A 69 -18.84 5.75 8.96
C LEU A 69 -19.41 5.10 10.22
N ASN A 70 -18.58 4.42 11.01
CA ASN A 70 -19.05 3.75 12.21
C ASN A 70 -19.31 4.73 13.36
N SER A 71 -18.58 5.84 13.46
CA SER A 71 -18.90 6.88 14.43
C SER A 71 -20.27 7.54 14.19
N GLN A 72 -20.73 7.56 12.93
CA GLN A 72 -22.05 8.08 12.56
C GLN A 72 -23.18 7.06 12.73
N ARG A 73 -22.88 5.77 12.52
CA ARG A 73 -23.87 4.68 12.57
C ARG A 73 -24.11 4.14 13.98
N MET A 74 -23.08 4.14 14.82
CA MET A 74 -23.15 3.59 16.17
C MET A 74 -23.59 4.65 17.18
N PRO A 75 -24.47 4.32 18.13
CA PRO A 75 -24.81 5.19 19.25
C PRO A 75 -23.58 5.65 20.03
N SER A 76 -23.65 6.81 20.69
CA SER A 76 -22.52 7.39 21.41
C SER A 76 -22.03 6.55 22.60
N ASP A 77 -22.91 5.73 23.15
CA ASP A 77 -22.71 4.84 24.30
C ASP A 77 -22.35 3.40 23.90
N PHE A 78 -22.20 3.14 22.59
CA PHE A 78 -21.86 1.80 22.12
C PHE A 78 -20.40 1.45 22.44
N ILE A 79 -20.19 0.36 23.16
CA ILE A 79 -18.85 -0.18 23.50
C ILE A 79 -18.24 -0.77 22.22
N GLY A 80 -17.11 -0.19 21.77
CA GLY A 80 -16.44 -0.59 20.51
C GLY A 80 -16.65 0.41 19.37
N ARG A 81 -17.38 1.52 19.63
CA ARG A 81 -17.45 2.66 18.70
C ARG A 81 -16.04 3.21 18.46
N PRO A 82 -15.65 3.48 17.18
CA PRO A 82 -14.37 4.09 16.90
C PRO A 82 -14.26 5.50 17.51
N ASP A 83 -13.18 5.73 18.22
CA ASP A 83 -12.84 7.03 18.76
C ASP A 83 -11.93 7.75 17.77
N LEU A 84 -12.47 8.68 16.99
CA LEU A 84 -11.75 9.41 15.95
C LEU A 84 -10.46 10.09 16.47
N PRO A 85 -10.45 10.76 17.62
CA PRO A 85 -9.23 11.29 18.22
C PRO A 85 -8.14 10.23 18.45
N LYS A 86 -8.50 9.00 18.81
CA LYS A 86 -7.54 7.90 18.99
C LYS A 86 -7.05 7.34 17.65
N LEU A 87 -7.88 7.32 16.61
CA LEU A 87 -7.49 6.86 15.27
C LEU A 87 -6.62 7.86 14.52
N ALA A 88 -6.79 9.16 14.78
CA ALA A 88 -6.12 10.23 14.05
C ALA A 88 -4.58 10.09 14.00
N PRO A 89 -3.84 9.74 15.08
CA PRO A 89 -2.40 9.55 15.01
C PRO A 89 -1.98 8.39 14.10
N GLY A 90 -2.75 7.28 14.09
CA GLY A 90 -2.51 6.15 13.18
C GLY A 90 -2.68 6.55 11.72
N ILE A 91 -3.77 7.26 11.41
CA ILE A 91 -4.07 7.78 10.07
C ILE A 91 -2.96 8.74 9.62
N ALA A 92 -2.61 9.72 10.46
CA ALA A 92 -1.56 10.69 10.17
C ALA A 92 -0.19 10.02 9.99
N GLY A 93 0.15 9.03 10.81
CA GLY A 93 1.39 8.28 10.71
C GLY A 93 1.50 7.51 9.40
N CYS A 94 0.44 6.80 9.00
CA CYS A 94 0.40 6.08 7.71
C CYS A 94 0.47 7.04 6.51
N ALA A 95 -0.23 8.17 6.55
CA ALA A 95 -0.16 9.20 5.51
C ALA A 95 1.23 9.85 5.41
N THR A 96 1.88 10.10 6.56
CA THR A 96 3.26 10.60 6.62
C THR A 96 4.24 9.57 6.04
N ALA A 97 4.09 8.29 6.40
CA ALA A 97 4.90 7.21 5.84
C ALA A 97 4.78 7.14 4.32
N PHE A 98 3.56 7.24 3.78
CA PHE A 98 3.33 7.32 2.34
C PHE A 98 4.12 8.48 1.70
N ALA A 99 4.02 9.68 2.26
CA ALA A 99 4.68 10.87 1.73
C ALA A 99 6.22 10.75 1.76
N LEU A 100 6.78 10.20 2.85
CA LEU A 100 8.22 10.02 3.02
C LEU A 100 8.76 8.95 2.07
N ILE A 101 8.10 7.79 1.94
CA ILE A 101 8.52 6.71 1.05
C ILE A 101 8.45 7.16 -0.42
N ASN A 102 7.46 7.97 -0.77
CA ASN A 102 7.25 8.47 -2.15
C ASN A 102 8.09 9.71 -2.49
N SER A 103 9.01 10.13 -1.62
CA SER A 103 9.86 11.31 -1.85
C SER A 103 11.05 11.07 -2.78
N ASP A 104 11.24 9.85 -3.30
CA ASP A 104 12.37 9.43 -4.16
C ASP A 104 13.76 9.79 -3.59
N ASN A 105 13.90 9.81 -2.26
CA ASN A 105 15.13 10.15 -1.57
C ASN A 105 15.60 8.96 -0.74
N ASP A 106 16.76 8.42 -1.09
CA ASP A 106 17.35 7.23 -0.47
C ASP A 106 17.54 7.36 1.05
N VAL A 107 17.71 8.58 1.57
CA VAL A 107 17.84 8.83 3.01
C VAL A 107 16.49 8.89 3.70
N VAL A 108 15.46 9.36 3.00
CA VAL A 108 14.11 9.60 3.56
C VAL A 108 13.26 8.32 3.51
N THR A 109 13.46 7.48 2.51
CA THR A 109 12.71 6.21 2.34
C THR A 109 12.78 5.31 3.57
N PRO A 110 13.95 4.99 4.15
CA PRO A 110 14.02 4.16 5.36
C PRO A 110 13.34 4.82 6.58
N ILE A 111 13.40 6.15 6.68
CA ILE A 111 12.67 6.87 7.72
C ILE A 111 11.16 6.70 7.53
N GLY A 112 10.66 6.79 6.31
CA GLY A 112 9.27 6.56 5.97
C GLY A 112 8.80 5.14 6.33
N LEU A 113 9.62 4.13 6.05
CA LEU A 113 9.36 2.73 6.42
C LEU A 113 9.29 2.54 7.93
N ALA A 114 10.22 3.17 8.69
CA ALA A 114 10.20 3.13 10.15
C ALA A 114 8.94 3.79 10.72
N VAL A 115 8.58 4.98 10.21
CA VAL A 115 7.34 5.68 10.59
C VAL A 115 6.12 4.83 10.26
N GLY A 116 6.08 4.20 9.09
CA GLY A 116 5.00 3.29 8.70
C GLY A 116 4.86 2.09 9.63
N ALA A 117 5.99 1.47 10.00
CA ALA A 117 5.99 0.36 10.96
C ALA A 117 5.45 0.79 12.34
N LEU A 118 5.89 1.93 12.86
CA LEU A 118 5.40 2.47 14.14
C LEU A 118 3.91 2.83 14.08
N ALA A 119 3.47 3.45 13.00
CA ALA A 119 2.05 3.77 12.79
C ALA A 119 1.19 2.50 12.76
N CYS A 120 1.65 1.44 12.07
CA CYS A 120 0.95 0.15 12.04
C CYS A 120 0.88 -0.51 13.42
N LEU A 121 1.95 -0.48 14.23
CA LEU A 121 1.93 -0.99 15.60
C LEU A 121 0.90 -0.24 16.46
N TYR A 122 0.83 1.06 16.29
CA TYR A 122 -0.15 1.89 16.98
C TYR A 122 -1.58 1.50 16.58
N VAL A 123 -1.84 1.32 15.28
CA VAL A 123 -3.14 0.87 14.76
C VAL A 123 -3.49 -0.51 15.31
N ILE A 124 -2.56 -1.48 15.25
CA ILE A 124 -2.74 -2.83 15.79
C ILE A 124 -3.16 -2.76 17.26
N LYS A 125 -2.49 -1.94 18.06
CA LYS A 125 -2.82 -1.77 19.48
C LYS A 125 -4.24 -1.28 19.68
N ILE A 126 -4.63 -0.21 18.98
CA ILE A 126 -5.96 0.38 19.12
C ILE A 126 -7.05 -0.61 18.69
N GLU A 127 -6.87 -1.26 17.54
CA GLU A 127 -7.87 -2.19 17.03
C GLU A 127 -7.95 -3.47 17.90
N PHE A 128 -6.83 -3.89 18.49
CA PHE A 128 -6.82 -5.00 19.44
C PHE A 128 -7.56 -4.65 20.73
N ASP A 129 -7.31 -3.47 21.30
CA ASP A 129 -8.01 -3.00 22.51
C ASP A 129 -9.52 -2.91 22.21
N ARG A 130 -9.88 -2.35 21.06
CA ARG A 130 -11.26 -2.21 20.61
C ARG A 130 -11.94 -3.57 20.37
N LEU A 131 -11.22 -4.53 19.79
CA LEU A 131 -11.72 -5.90 19.58
C LEU A 131 -12.05 -6.60 20.91
N ASN A 132 -11.22 -6.38 21.94
CA ASN A 132 -11.44 -6.97 23.27
C ASN A 132 -12.59 -6.30 24.04
N GLU A 133 -12.80 -5.00 23.85
CA GLU A 133 -13.87 -4.25 24.50
C GLU A 133 -15.23 -4.50 23.83
N THR A 134 -15.26 -4.77 22.53
CA THR A 134 -16.50 -4.98 21.77
C THR A 134 -17.16 -6.32 22.16
N LYS A 135 -18.42 -6.26 22.54
CA LYS A 135 -19.23 -7.45 22.79
C LYS A 135 -19.74 -8.03 21.48
N ASP A 136 -19.73 -9.36 21.36
CA ASP A 136 -20.38 -10.02 20.22
C ASP A 136 -21.88 -9.98 20.39
N ASP A 137 -22.59 -9.54 19.38
CA ASP A 137 -24.01 -9.77 19.22
C ASP A 137 -24.18 -10.86 18.14
N PRO A 138 -24.63 -12.08 18.51
CA PRO A 138 -24.78 -13.17 17.56
C PRO A 138 -25.87 -12.92 16.52
N LEU A 139 -26.70 -11.91 16.70
CA LEU A 139 -27.81 -11.56 15.78
C LEU A 139 -27.40 -10.55 14.70
N ASP A 140 -26.31 -9.82 14.91
CA ASP A 140 -25.83 -8.82 13.95
C ASP A 140 -24.73 -9.41 13.06
N TRP A 141 -25.04 -9.67 11.80
CA TRP A 141 -24.04 -9.97 10.78
C TRP A 141 -23.97 -8.87 9.71
N PRO A 142 -22.79 -8.32 9.38
CA PRO A 142 -21.48 -8.58 9.99
C PRO A 142 -21.37 -7.99 11.39
N GLY A 143 -20.99 -8.84 12.36
CA GLY A 143 -20.87 -8.43 13.76
C GLY A 143 -19.87 -7.28 13.98
N PRO A 144 -20.00 -6.54 15.09
CA PRO A 144 -19.21 -5.34 15.38
C PRO A 144 -17.70 -5.62 15.47
N LYS A 145 -17.26 -6.88 15.63
CA LYS A 145 -15.85 -7.28 15.66
C LYS A 145 -15.22 -7.48 14.29
N VAL A 146 -15.99 -7.54 13.21
CA VAL A 146 -15.45 -7.83 11.86
C VAL A 146 -14.53 -6.70 11.39
N PHE A 147 -14.92 -5.45 11.58
CA PHE A 147 -14.12 -4.31 11.16
C PHE A 147 -12.81 -4.16 11.96
N PRO A 148 -12.81 -4.11 13.30
CA PRO A 148 -11.56 -4.03 14.06
C PRO A 148 -10.68 -5.27 13.86
N GLY A 149 -11.26 -6.47 13.71
CA GLY A 149 -10.51 -7.68 13.37
C GLY A 149 -9.86 -7.62 12.00
N GLY A 150 -10.57 -7.13 10.99
CA GLY A 150 -10.04 -6.92 9.64
C GLY A 150 -8.92 -5.88 9.60
N LEU A 151 -9.08 -4.76 10.30
CA LEU A 151 -8.07 -3.71 10.42
C LEU A 151 -6.83 -4.18 11.17
N LEU A 152 -6.99 -5.01 12.20
CA LEU A 152 -5.88 -5.62 12.92
C LEU A 152 -5.05 -6.51 12.00
N VAL A 153 -5.68 -7.38 11.22
CA VAL A 153 -4.98 -8.24 10.24
C VAL A 153 -4.29 -7.38 9.18
N PHE A 154 -4.97 -6.38 8.64
CA PHE A 154 -4.39 -5.49 7.64
C PHE A 154 -3.21 -4.69 8.21
N GLY A 155 -3.34 -4.15 9.43
CA GLY A 155 -2.26 -3.48 10.14
C GLY A 155 -1.05 -4.38 10.38
N LEU A 156 -1.27 -5.66 10.72
CA LEU A 156 -0.20 -6.64 10.92
C LEU A 156 0.56 -6.93 9.62
N LEU A 157 -0.15 -7.17 8.52
CA LEU A 157 0.46 -7.39 7.21
C LEU A 157 1.27 -6.18 6.78
N GLN A 158 0.72 -4.98 6.96
CA GLN A 158 1.38 -3.73 6.63
C GLN A 158 2.61 -3.47 7.50
N PHE A 159 2.53 -3.79 8.80
CA PHE A 159 3.69 -3.73 9.70
C PHE A 159 4.83 -4.63 9.20
N LEU A 160 4.53 -5.88 8.86
CA LEU A 160 5.54 -6.82 8.35
C LEU A 160 6.18 -6.31 7.05
N THR A 161 5.39 -5.74 6.17
CA THR A 161 5.89 -5.18 4.89
C THR A 161 6.82 -3.99 5.13
N ASN A 162 6.44 -3.05 5.99
CA ASN A 162 7.28 -1.90 6.34
C ASN A 162 8.57 -2.36 7.05
N ALA A 163 8.48 -3.30 8.00
CA ALA A 163 9.63 -3.82 8.74
C ALA A 163 10.62 -4.56 7.82
N GLN A 164 10.13 -5.39 6.90
CA GLN A 164 10.97 -6.06 5.90
C GLN A 164 11.65 -5.05 4.96
N GLY A 165 10.91 -4.04 4.54
CA GLY A 165 11.45 -2.94 3.74
C GLY A 165 12.57 -2.22 4.49
N PHE A 166 12.34 -1.84 5.74
CA PHE A 166 13.32 -1.15 6.57
C PHE A 166 14.61 -1.96 6.79
N VAL A 167 14.49 -3.27 7.09
CA VAL A 167 15.67 -4.14 7.27
C VAL A 167 16.50 -4.29 5.99
N ARG A 168 15.88 -4.19 4.80
CA ARG A 168 16.61 -4.27 3.53
C ARG A 168 17.36 -2.98 3.19
N GLU A 169 16.93 -1.85 3.73
CA GLU A 169 17.56 -0.54 3.52
C GLU A 169 18.72 -0.28 4.49
N MET A 170 18.77 -0.96 5.63
CA MET A 170 19.88 -0.89 6.59
C MET A 170 21.03 -1.83 6.22
#